data_0ffe8b581211cca7ab94c73abb65f8c0
#
_entry.id   0ffe8b581211cca7ab94c73abb65f8c0
#
_cell.length_a   1.000
_cell.length_b   1.000
_cell.length_c   1.000
_cell.angle_alpha   90.00
_cell.angle_beta   90.00
_cell.angle_gamma   90.00
#
_symmetry.space_group_name_H-M   'P 1'
#
loop_
_entity.id
_entity.type
_entity.pdbx_description
1 polymer ?
#
loop_
_entity_poly.entity_id
_entity_poly.type
_entity_poly.pdbx_seq_one_letter_code
_entity_poly.pdbx_strand_id
1 'polypeptide(L)'
;MAALVHLVRHAEIDNPEHLVAGSLPGFELSPYGLDQARRVGRYLGPRAVVAIWSSPLERALRTAEEIAARSGAPVRVDEGLREWELMNRWQGRPWAAINQEFPGELEAYLDHPHDLAFGDESLDQLTGRVAEVARRLDASHPHGDVVIVSHQDSIQAARLHLTGSELAKLQEDRPGHGSVITLRPGAAWIEETVWSPGDTPGFGSRSDLRLVGAGARPLPPATA
;
A
#
# COMPACT_ATOMS: atom_id res chain seq x y z
N MET A 1 -17.55 5.23 -16.31
CA MET A 1 -16.82 5.34 -15.03
C MET A 1 -17.24 4.18 -14.15
N ALA A 2 -16.30 3.58 -13.43
CA ALA A 2 -16.59 2.58 -12.42
C ALA A 2 -17.58 3.14 -11.38
N ALA A 3 -18.31 2.26 -10.69
CA ALA A 3 -19.17 2.72 -9.60
C ALA A 3 -18.30 3.23 -8.45
N LEU A 4 -17.33 2.41 -8.02
CA LEU A 4 -16.32 2.76 -7.01
C LEU A 4 -14.98 2.14 -7.39
N VAL A 5 -13.88 2.76 -6.93
CA VAL A 5 -12.53 2.21 -6.98
C VAL A 5 -12.02 2.01 -5.55
N HIS A 6 -11.65 0.78 -5.24
CA HIS A 6 -11.14 0.39 -3.93
C HIS A 6 -9.62 0.23 -3.99
N LEU A 7 -8.87 1.15 -3.37
CA LEU A 7 -7.43 1.02 -3.19
C LEU A 7 -7.16 0.19 -1.94
N VAL A 8 -6.47 -0.93 -2.10
CA VAL A 8 -6.20 -1.88 -1.02
C VAL A 8 -4.70 -2.01 -0.81
N ARG A 9 -4.21 -1.73 0.40
CA ARG A 9 -2.85 -2.12 0.77
C ARG A 9 -2.80 -3.63 0.98
N HIS A 10 -1.75 -4.30 0.47
CA HIS A 10 -1.53 -5.71 0.77
C HIS A 10 -1.59 -5.97 2.28
N ALA A 11 -1.99 -7.17 2.66
CA ALA A 11 -2.05 -7.62 4.04
C ALA A 11 -0.64 -7.82 4.63
N GLU A 12 -0.57 -8.02 5.95
CA GLU A 12 0.68 -8.19 6.67
C GLU A 12 1.54 -9.31 6.09
N ILE A 13 2.85 -9.08 6.03
CA ILE A 13 3.85 -10.03 5.56
C ILE A 13 4.56 -10.72 6.74
N ASP A 14 5.03 -11.93 6.53
CA ASP A 14 5.94 -12.62 7.45
C ASP A 14 7.33 -11.96 7.36
N ASN A 15 7.60 -11.07 8.31
CA ASN A 15 8.82 -10.27 8.33
C ASN A 15 9.27 -9.99 9.78
N PRO A 16 9.68 -11.02 10.53
CA PRO A 16 10.04 -10.87 11.95
C PRO A 16 11.29 -9.99 12.17
N GLU A 17 12.14 -9.85 11.16
CA GLU A 17 13.34 -9.00 11.22
C GLU A 17 13.06 -7.54 10.84
N HIS A 18 11.83 -7.19 10.51
CA HIS A 18 11.42 -5.85 10.07
C HIS A 18 12.30 -5.28 8.95
N LEU A 19 12.59 -6.10 7.95
CA LEU A 19 13.36 -5.69 6.78
C LEU A 19 12.52 -4.78 5.86
N VAL A 20 13.18 -3.89 5.15
CA VAL A 20 12.58 -3.20 4.02
C VAL A 20 12.39 -4.21 2.89
N ALA A 21 11.15 -4.56 2.59
CA ALA A 21 10.84 -5.58 1.60
C ALA A 21 11.16 -5.13 0.17
N GLY A 22 10.91 -3.86 -0.16
CA GLY A 22 11.10 -3.34 -1.52
C GLY A 22 10.45 -4.24 -2.57
N SER A 23 11.23 -4.60 -3.60
CA SER A 23 10.84 -5.54 -4.66
C SER A 23 11.37 -6.97 -4.45
N LEU A 24 11.98 -7.27 -3.29
CA LEU A 24 12.50 -8.59 -3.00
C LEU A 24 11.39 -9.66 -2.99
N PRO A 25 11.68 -10.87 -3.52
CA PRO A 25 10.80 -12.02 -3.41
C PRO A 25 10.82 -12.61 -1.98
N GLY A 26 9.88 -13.52 -1.69
CA GLY A 26 9.86 -14.30 -0.44
C GLY A 26 9.19 -13.56 0.73
N PHE A 27 8.62 -12.37 0.51
CA PHE A 27 7.79 -11.68 1.51
C PHE A 27 6.33 -12.08 1.33
N GLU A 28 6.00 -13.31 1.74
CA GLU A 28 4.65 -13.84 1.73
C GLU A 28 3.79 -13.24 2.87
N LEU A 29 2.48 -13.47 2.83
CA LEU A 29 1.60 -13.07 3.93
C LEU A 29 1.87 -13.92 5.17
N SER A 30 1.92 -13.28 6.34
CA SER A 30 1.91 -14.00 7.62
C SER A 30 0.57 -14.73 7.81
N PRO A 31 0.46 -15.68 8.77
CA PRO A 31 -0.83 -16.26 9.14
C PRO A 31 -1.88 -15.21 9.51
N TYR A 32 -1.48 -14.14 10.20
CA TYR A 32 -2.35 -13.01 10.52
C TYR A 32 -2.71 -12.21 9.28
N GLY A 33 -1.74 -11.93 8.39
CA GLY A 33 -1.98 -11.25 7.12
C GLY A 33 -2.95 -12.02 6.22
N LEU A 34 -2.88 -13.35 6.22
CA LEU A 34 -3.85 -14.18 5.49
C LEU A 34 -5.27 -14.02 6.04
N ASP A 35 -5.43 -13.93 7.37
CA ASP A 35 -6.75 -13.62 7.96
C ASP A 35 -7.21 -12.19 7.62
N GLN A 36 -6.30 -11.20 7.65
CA GLN A 36 -6.60 -9.85 7.18
C GLN A 36 -7.11 -9.85 5.73
N ALA A 37 -6.40 -10.50 4.81
CA ALA A 37 -6.80 -10.60 3.41
C ALA A 37 -8.19 -11.24 3.24
N ARG A 38 -8.50 -12.28 4.01
CA ARG A 38 -9.83 -12.89 4.07
C ARG A 38 -10.90 -11.95 4.60
N ARG A 39 -10.57 -11.09 5.60
CA ARG A 39 -11.48 -10.05 6.11
C ARG A 39 -11.76 -9.00 5.02
N VAL A 40 -10.73 -8.57 4.28
CA VAL A 40 -10.91 -7.70 3.12
C VAL A 40 -11.86 -8.33 2.10
N GLY A 41 -11.65 -9.60 1.77
CA GLY A 41 -12.54 -10.35 0.88
C GLY A 41 -13.99 -10.38 1.39
N ARG A 42 -14.21 -10.57 2.69
CA ARG A 42 -15.56 -10.51 3.30
C ARG A 42 -16.15 -9.11 3.24
N TYR A 43 -15.36 -8.07 3.46
CA TYR A 43 -15.81 -6.68 3.39
C TYR A 43 -16.21 -6.26 1.98
N LEU A 44 -15.46 -6.69 0.97
CA LEU A 44 -15.72 -6.37 -0.44
C LEU A 44 -16.72 -7.33 -1.09
N GLY A 45 -16.92 -8.54 -0.55
CA GLY A 45 -17.75 -9.60 -1.14
C GLY A 45 -19.20 -9.19 -1.46
N PRO A 46 -19.91 -8.39 -0.62
CA PRO A 46 -21.25 -7.91 -0.93
C PRO A 46 -21.32 -6.84 -2.03
N ARG A 47 -20.17 -6.31 -2.49
CA ARG A 47 -20.08 -5.26 -3.50
C ARG A 47 -20.08 -5.86 -4.91
N ALA A 48 -20.47 -5.07 -5.89
CA ALA A 48 -20.47 -5.47 -7.29
C ALA A 48 -19.05 -5.39 -7.91
N VAL A 49 -18.09 -6.09 -7.30
CA VAL A 49 -16.69 -6.11 -7.80
C VAL A 49 -16.64 -6.86 -9.12
N VAL A 50 -16.22 -6.20 -10.20
CA VAL A 50 -16.13 -6.74 -11.55
C VAL A 50 -14.70 -7.03 -12.01
N ALA A 51 -13.71 -6.42 -11.38
CA ALA A 51 -12.29 -6.63 -11.69
C ALA A 51 -11.40 -6.35 -10.48
N ILE A 52 -10.32 -7.12 -10.36
CA ILE A 52 -9.26 -6.94 -9.37
C ILE A 52 -7.95 -6.82 -10.11
N TRP A 53 -7.22 -5.75 -9.84
CA TRP A 53 -5.89 -5.52 -10.37
C TRP A 53 -4.87 -5.47 -9.25
N SER A 54 -3.74 -6.11 -9.42
CA SER A 54 -2.73 -6.26 -8.38
C SER A 54 -1.34 -5.88 -8.86
N SER A 55 -0.56 -5.33 -7.95
CA SER A 55 0.90 -5.34 -8.08
C SER A 55 1.40 -6.78 -8.32
N PRO A 56 2.48 -6.98 -9.11
CA PRO A 56 3.07 -8.30 -9.33
C PRO A 56 3.75 -8.91 -8.09
N LEU A 57 3.93 -8.14 -7.01
CA LEU A 57 4.62 -8.63 -5.82
C LEU A 57 3.76 -9.62 -5.04
N GLU A 58 4.35 -10.73 -4.59
CA GLU A 58 3.68 -11.90 -3.99
C GLU A 58 2.65 -11.54 -2.93
N ARG A 59 3.01 -10.64 -2.00
CA ARG A 59 2.11 -10.15 -0.93
C ARG A 59 0.84 -9.49 -1.44
N ALA A 60 0.95 -8.74 -2.54
CA ALA A 60 -0.21 -8.08 -3.14
C ALA A 60 -1.06 -9.07 -3.93
N LEU A 61 -0.44 -9.95 -4.71
CA LEU A 61 -1.12 -11.03 -5.44
C LEU A 61 -1.89 -11.91 -4.49
N ARG A 62 -1.26 -12.37 -3.39
CA ARG A 62 -1.92 -13.23 -2.42
C ARG A 62 -3.11 -12.54 -1.76
N THR A 63 -2.99 -11.24 -1.46
CA THR A 63 -4.13 -10.45 -0.96
C THR A 63 -5.26 -10.38 -1.98
N ALA A 64 -4.94 -10.15 -3.26
CA ALA A 64 -5.92 -10.08 -4.34
C ALA A 64 -6.65 -11.42 -4.57
N GLU A 65 -5.95 -12.54 -4.45
CA GLU A 65 -6.53 -13.90 -4.56
C GLU A 65 -7.58 -14.16 -3.47
N GLU A 66 -7.32 -13.77 -2.22
CA GLU A 66 -8.30 -13.92 -1.12
C GLU A 66 -9.54 -13.03 -1.33
N ILE A 67 -9.38 -11.85 -1.95
CA ILE A 67 -10.51 -11.00 -2.36
C ILE A 67 -11.29 -11.68 -3.49
N ALA A 68 -10.60 -12.19 -4.51
CA ALA A 68 -11.19 -12.88 -5.66
C ALA A 68 -11.99 -14.13 -5.24
N ALA A 69 -11.49 -14.87 -4.27
CA ALA A 69 -12.17 -16.06 -3.73
C ALA A 69 -13.57 -15.73 -3.14
N ARG A 70 -13.84 -14.49 -2.81
CA ARG A 70 -15.13 -14.04 -2.26
C ARG A 70 -16.01 -13.31 -3.28
N SER A 71 -15.40 -12.51 -4.13
CA SER A 71 -16.13 -11.71 -5.15
C SER A 71 -16.39 -12.47 -6.45
N GLY A 72 -15.58 -13.50 -6.75
CA GLY A 72 -15.58 -14.19 -8.05
C GLY A 72 -14.97 -13.36 -9.18
N ALA A 73 -14.49 -12.15 -8.92
CA ALA A 73 -13.91 -11.29 -9.94
C ALA A 73 -12.51 -11.77 -10.37
N PRO A 74 -12.14 -11.64 -11.66
CA PRO A 74 -10.82 -12.04 -12.13
C PRO A 74 -9.72 -11.14 -11.57
N VAL A 75 -8.58 -11.75 -11.22
CA VAL A 75 -7.34 -11.03 -10.84
C VAL A 75 -6.48 -10.85 -12.08
N ARG A 76 -5.97 -9.63 -12.27
CA ARG A 76 -5.00 -9.26 -13.30
C ARG A 76 -3.83 -8.51 -12.66
N VAL A 77 -2.68 -8.58 -13.29
CA VAL A 77 -1.45 -7.93 -12.83
C VAL A 77 -1.18 -6.67 -13.63
N ASP A 78 -0.68 -5.65 -12.94
CA ASP A 78 -0.20 -4.41 -13.55
C ASP A 78 1.10 -3.96 -12.90
N GLU A 79 2.17 -3.80 -13.69
CA GLU A 79 3.48 -3.34 -13.23
C GLU A 79 3.42 -1.91 -12.64
N GLY A 80 2.49 -1.08 -13.14
CA GLY A 80 2.25 0.26 -12.61
C GLY A 80 1.75 0.29 -11.16
N LEU A 81 1.44 -0.88 -10.57
CA LEU A 81 1.01 -1.00 -9.18
C LEU A 81 2.12 -1.46 -8.21
N ARG A 82 3.38 -1.56 -8.66
CA ARG A 82 4.52 -1.89 -7.79
C ARG A 82 4.68 -0.88 -6.66
N GLU A 83 5.38 -1.31 -5.61
CA GLU A 83 5.82 -0.44 -4.54
C GLU A 83 6.72 0.68 -5.09
N TRP A 84 6.88 1.75 -4.34
CA TRP A 84 7.82 2.82 -4.67
C TRP A 84 9.23 2.28 -4.83
N GLU A 85 9.87 2.54 -5.99
CA GLU A 85 11.21 2.04 -6.29
C GLU A 85 12.26 2.57 -5.32
N LEU A 86 12.00 3.68 -4.65
CA LEU A 86 12.81 4.17 -3.53
C LEU A 86 13.09 3.06 -2.50
N MET A 87 12.12 2.20 -2.21
CA MET A 87 12.28 1.12 -1.23
C MET A 87 13.35 0.10 -1.64
N ASN A 88 13.70 0.01 -2.93
CA ASN A 88 14.75 -0.88 -3.42
C ASN A 88 16.14 -0.45 -2.95
N ARG A 89 16.33 0.85 -2.66
CA ARG A 89 17.58 1.39 -2.11
C ARG A 89 17.92 0.78 -0.75
N TRP A 90 16.90 0.54 0.07
CA TRP A 90 17.04 0.02 1.43
C TRP A 90 16.66 -1.46 1.56
N GLN A 91 16.23 -2.11 0.49
CA GLN A 91 15.68 -3.47 0.53
C GLN A 91 16.66 -4.47 1.20
N GLY A 92 16.11 -5.37 2.00
CA GLY A 92 16.85 -6.35 2.76
C GLY A 92 17.57 -5.79 4.00
N ARG A 93 17.46 -4.49 4.28
CA ARG A 93 17.99 -3.88 5.50
C ARG A 93 16.89 -3.78 6.55
N PRO A 94 17.18 -4.02 7.83
CA PRO A 94 16.25 -3.68 8.89
C PRO A 94 15.97 -2.17 8.90
N TRP A 95 14.72 -1.79 9.09
CA TRP A 95 14.35 -0.36 9.22
C TRP A 95 15.18 0.35 10.30
N ALA A 96 15.56 -0.37 11.37
CA ALA A 96 16.41 0.14 12.44
C ALA A 96 17.83 0.52 12.00
N ALA A 97 18.33 -0.08 10.93
CA ALA A 97 19.68 0.15 10.43
C ALA A 97 19.76 1.32 9.42
N ILE A 98 18.62 1.78 8.88
CA ILE A 98 18.60 2.73 7.76
C ILE A 98 19.34 4.02 8.11
N ASN A 99 19.10 4.63 9.27
CA ASN A 99 19.79 5.87 9.64
C ASN A 99 21.30 5.70 9.84
N GLN A 100 21.75 4.51 10.21
CA GLN A 100 23.18 4.21 10.37
C GLN A 100 23.86 3.98 9.01
N GLU A 101 23.22 3.23 8.12
CA GLU A 101 23.77 2.86 6.82
C GLU A 101 23.57 3.97 5.78
N PHE A 102 22.49 4.76 5.90
CA PHE A 102 22.09 5.82 4.98
C PHE A 102 21.73 7.10 5.77
N PRO A 103 22.71 7.80 6.33
CA PRO A 103 22.47 8.96 7.22
C PRO A 103 21.61 10.04 6.55
N GLY A 104 20.53 10.45 7.20
CA GLY A 104 19.62 11.49 6.76
C GLY A 104 18.57 11.08 5.71
N GLU A 105 18.71 9.89 5.08
CA GLU A 105 17.75 9.47 4.04
C GLU A 105 16.38 9.13 4.61
N LEU A 106 16.32 8.45 5.75
CA LEU A 106 15.04 8.14 6.42
C LEU A 106 14.30 9.41 6.86
N GLU A 107 15.03 10.39 7.39
CA GLU A 107 14.46 11.69 7.78
C GLU A 107 13.92 12.43 6.56
N ALA A 108 14.69 12.48 5.47
CA ALA A 108 14.26 13.09 4.22
C ALA A 108 12.98 12.41 3.68
N TYR A 109 12.93 11.08 3.66
CA TYR A 109 11.73 10.33 3.26
C TYR A 109 10.51 10.66 4.13
N LEU A 110 10.70 10.82 5.44
CA LEU A 110 9.60 11.10 6.37
C LEU A 110 9.11 12.55 6.32
N ASP A 111 10.02 13.51 6.11
CA ASP A 111 9.72 14.93 6.25
C ASP A 111 9.63 15.68 4.93
N HIS A 112 10.35 15.22 3.89
CA HIS A 112 10.48 15.89 2.60
C HIS A 112 10.41 14.92 1.42
N PRO A 113 9.35 14.09 1.29
CA PRO A 113 9.28 13.02 0.29
C PRO A 113 9.31 13.49 -1.17
N HIS A 114 9.11 14.78 -1.42
CA HIS A 114 9.25 15.39 -2.76
C HIS A 114 10.69 15.68 -3.16
N ASP A 115 11.57 15.96 -2.20
CA ASP A 115 12.90 16.52 -2.43
C ASP A 115 14.00 15.47 -2.17
N LEU A 116 13.75 14.21 -2.52
CA LEU A 116 14.70 13.14 -2.31
C LEU A 116 15.80 13.20 -3.38
N ALA A 117 17.04 13.38 -2.93
CA ALA A 117 18.23 13.36 -3.80
C ALA A 117 18.71 11.92 -4.11
N PHE A 118 17.97 10.91 -3.72
CA PHE A 118 18.28 9.49 -3.85
C PHE A 118 17.04 8.71 -4.26
N GLY A 119 17.24 7.50 -4.78
CA GLY A 119 16.18 6.66 -5.31
C GLY A 119 15.96 6.87 -6.82
N ASP A 120 15.53 5.81 -7.48
CA ASP A 120 15.40 5.77 -8.94
C ASP A 120 14.05 6.28 -9.45
N GLU A 121 13.08 6.47 -8.56
CA GLU A 121 11.73 6.96 -8.86
C GLU A 121 11.38 8.14 -7.93
N SER A 122 10.96 9.27 -8.49
CA SER A 122 10.45 10.40 -7.71
C SER A 122 9.03 10.13 -7.20
N LEU A 123 8.58 10.90 -6.18
CA LEU A 123 7.21 10.83 -5.70
C LEU A 123 6.18 11.15 -6.80
N ASP A 124 6.49 12.09 -7.69
CA ASP A 124 5.60 12.45 -8.81
C ASP A 124 5.50 11.32 -9.84
N GLN A 125 6.58 10.60 -10.11
CA GLN A 125 6.59 9.44 -11.00
C GLN A 125 5.77 8.29 -10.41
N LEU A 126 5.98 7.94 -9.13
CA LEU A 126 5.16 6.99 -8.39
C LEU A 126 3.68 7.34 -8.49
N THR A 127 3.36 8.58 -8.12
CA THR A 127 1.99 9.10 -8.11
C THR A 127 1.35 9.01 -9.49
N GLY A 128 2.08 9.45 -10.52
CA GLY A 128 1.60 9.45 -11.91
C GLY A 128 1.24 8.05 -12.40
N ARG A 129 2.12 7.05 -12.20
CA ARG A 129 1.85 5.68 -12.69
C ARG A 129 0.68 5.01 -11.99
N VAL A 130 0.56 5.15 -10.65
CA VAL A 130 -0.53 4.50 -9.92
C VAL A 130 -1.88 5.17 -10.20
N ALA A 131 -1.91 6.52 -10.24
CA ALA A 131 -3.11 7.26 -10.58
C ALA A 131 -3.57 7.01 -12.02
N GLU A 132 -2.63 6.85 -12.96
CA GLU A 132 -2.95 6.49 -14.36
C GLU A 132 -3.61 5.11 -14.44
N VAL A 133 -3.09 4.11 -13.72
CA VAL A 133 -3.74 2.80 -13.63
C VAL A 133 -5.17 2.96 -13.09
N ALA A 134 -5.38 3.71 -12.02
CA ALA A 134 -6.70 3.90 -11.44
C ALA A 134 -7.69 4.56 -12.44
N ARG A 135 -7.26 5.61 -13.15
CA ARG A 135 -8.09 6.29 -14.17
C ARG A 135 -8.41 5.39 -15.35
N ARG A 136 -7.43 4.62 -15.84
CA ARG A 136 -7.63 3.68 -16.93
C ARG A 136 -8.63 2.59 -16.58
N LEU A 137 -8.56 2.08 -15.35
CA LEU A 137 -9.48 1.07 -14.85
C LEU A 137 -10.89 1.62 -14.65
N ASP A 138 -11.04 2.85 -14.12
CA ASP A 138 -12.31 3.56 -14.08
C ASP A 138 -12.94 3.67 -15.46
N ALA A 139 -12.19 4.13 -16.45
CA ALA A 139 -12.68 4.31 -17.81
C ALA A 139 -13.09 2.99 -18.49
N SER A 140 -12.37 1.89 -18.20
CA SER A 140 -12.60 0.58 -18.85
C SER A 140 -13.65 -0.30 -18.18
N HIS A 141 -14.14 0.06 -16.98
CA HIS A 141 -15.13 -0.69 -16.22
C HIS A 141 -16.35 0.19 -15.84
N PRO A 142 -17.19 0.59 -16.81
CA PRO A 142 -18.26 1.57 -16.60
C PRO A 142 -19.40 1.08 -15.69
N HIS A 143 -19.40 -0.20 -15.34
CA HIS A 143 -20.43 -0.81 -14.49
C HIS A 143 -19.78 -1.74 -13.45
N GLY A 144 -19.93 -1.42 -12.19
CA GLY A 144 -19.41 -2.19 -11.06
C GLY A 144 -18.14 -1.58 -10.44
N ASP A 145 -17.72 -2.19 -9.34
CA ASP A 145 -16.58 -1.73 -8.56
C ASP A 145 -15.28 -2.36 -9.05
N VAL A 146 -14.20 -1.60 -9.00
CA VAL A 146 -12.85 -2.08 -9.31
C VAL A 146 -12.00 -2.09 -8.04
N VAL A 147 -11.24 -3.15 -7.84
CA VAL A 147 -10.29 -3.29 -6.73
C VAL A 147 -8.86 -3.18 -7.25
N ILE A 148 -8.04 -2.39 -6.60
CA ILE A 148 -6.61 -2.22 -6.89
C ILE A 148 -5.84 -2.60 -5.63
N VAL A 149 -5.04 -3.68 -5.69
CA VAL A 149 -4.21 -4.14 -4.59
C VAL A 149 -2.77 -3.73 -4.83
N SER A 150 -2.21 -2.93 -3.94
CA SER A 150 -0.87 -2.39 -4.07
C SER A 150 -0.22 -2.18 -2.69
N HIS A 151 0.64 -1.19 -2.55
CA HIS A 151 1.51 -0.97 -1.40
C HIS A 151 1.20 0.37 -0.73
N GLN A 152 1.80 0.60 0.44
CA GLN A 152 1.44 1.74 1.29
C GLN A 152 1.63 3.08 0.60
N ASP A 153 2.85 3.36 0.13
CA ASP A 153 3.15 4.66 -0.48
C ASP A 153 2.46 4.81 -1.83
N SER A 154 2.39 3.74 -2.59
CA SER A 154 1.72 3.68 -3.90
C SER A 154 0.24 4.08 -3.81
N ILE A 155 -0.53 3.45 -2.90
CA ILE A 155 -1.95 3.79 -2.76
C ILE A 155 -2.19 5.13 -2.07
N GLN A 156 -1.31 5.53 -1.13
CA GLN A 156 -1.42 6.82 -0.47
C GLN A 156 -1.15 7.98 -1.43
N ALA A 157 -0.11 7.87 -2.26
CA ALA A 157 0.19 8.86 -3.29
C ALA A 157 -0.96 8.99 -4.30
N ALA A 158 -1.49 7.86 -4.78
CA ALA A 158 -2.65 7.85 -5.69
C ALA A 158 -3.91 8.45 -5.03
N ARG A 159 -4.22 8.08 -3.78
CA ARG A 159 -5.32 8.64 -2.98
C ARG A 159 -5.24 10.17 -2.94
N LEU A 160 -4.10 10.70 -2.48
CA LEU A 160 -3.91 12.14 -2.35
C LEU A 160 -4.07 12.86 -3.70
N HIS A 161 -3.43 12.35 -4.74
CA HIS A 161 -3.48 12.95 -6.07
C HIS A 161 -4.89 12.92 -6.68
N LEU A 162 -5.58 11.79 -6.61
CA LEU A 162 -6.92 11.63 -7.19
C LEU A 162 -7.97 12.49 -6.47
N THR A 163 -7.81 12.69 -5.16
CA THR A 163 -8.70 13.55 -4.36
C THR A 163 -8.31 15.03 -4.38
N GLY A 164 -7.23 15.41 -5.06
CA GLY A 164 -6.73 16.79 -5.09
C GLY A 164 -6.08 17.24 -3.79
N SER A 165 -5.64 16.32 -2.95
CA SER A 165 -4.92 16.60 -1.71
C SER A 165 -3.43 16.79 -1.98
N GLU A 166 -2.74 17.50 -1.08
CA GLU A 166 -1.32 17.76 -1.20
C GLU A 166 -0.47 16.50 -0.97
N LEU A 167 0.45 16.18 -1.87
CA LEU A 167 1.36 15.05 -1.73
C LEU A 167 2.33 15.17 -0.54
N ALA A 168 2.54 16.38 -0.03
CA ALA A 168 3.28 16.61 1.22
C ALA A 168 2.69 15.85 2.42
N LYS A 169 1.41 15.46 2.35
CA LYS A 169 0.72 14.63 3.35
C LYS A 169 0.95 13.12 3.18
N LEU A 170 1.89 12.69 2.34
CA LEU A 170 2.18 11.27 2.11
C LEU A 170 2.35 10.47 3.40
N GLN A 171 2.96 11.07 4.40
CA GLN A 171 3.25 10.45 5.69
C GLN A 171 2.13 10.62 6.74
N GLU A 172 1.02 11.26 6.37
CA GLU A 172 -0.14 11.44 7.24
C GLU A 172 -1.20 10.39 6.92
N ASP A 173 -1.92 9.90 7.93
CA ASP A 173 -3.04 8.94 7.80
C ASP A 173 -2.76 7.79 6.82
N ARG A 174 -1.55 7.23 6.91
CA ARG A 174 -1.09 6.14 6.04
C ARG A 174 -1.94 4.89 6.22
N PRO A 175 -2.37 4.25 5.12
CA PRO A 175 -3.16 3.04 5.20
C PRO A 175 -2.37 1.89 5.85
N GLY A 176 -2.96 1.25 6.87
CA GLY A 176 -2.44 0.03 7.48
C GLY A 176 -2.56 -1.18 6.55
N HIS A 177 -1.96 -2.32 6.93
CA HIS A 177 -2.09 -3.56 6.15
C HIS A 177 -3.55 -3.99 6.02
N GLY A 178 -3.96 -4.36 4.81
CA GLY A 178 -5.33 -4.75 4.51
C GLY A 178 -6.34 -3.59 4.53
N SER A 179 -5.92 -2.34 4.72
CA SER A 179 -6.84 -1.20 4.62
C SER A 179 -7.41 -1.07 3.22
N VAL A 180 -8.68 -0.67 3.15
CA VAL A 180 -9.42 -0.39 1.91
C VAL A 180 -9.84 1.07 1.91
N ILE A 181 -9.33 1.84 0.96
CA ILE A 181 -9.73 3.21 0.69
C ILE A 181 -10.70 3.19 -0.50
N THR A 182 -11.93 3.59 -0.28
CA THR A 182 -12.96 3.60 -1.31
C THR A 182 -13.08 5.00 -1.89
N LEU A 183 -12.88 5.11 -3.19
CA LEU A 183 -12.98 6.35 -3.94
C LEU A 183 -14.15 6.27 -4.94
N ARG A 184 -14.88 7.36 -5.05
CA ARG A 184 -15.87 7.59 -6.11
C ARG A 184 -15.22 8.39 -7.23
N PRO A 185 -15.06 7.82 -8.46
CA PRO A 185 -14.55 8.56 -9.60
C PRO A 185 -15.45 9.70 -10.02
N GLY A 186 -14.85 10.78 -10.55
CA GLY A 186 -15.55 11.96 -11.04
C GLY A 186 -14.58 12.99 -11.62
N ALA A 187 -15.04 14.21 -11.86
CA ALA A 187 -14.15 15.32 -12.24
C ALA A 187 -13.11 15.61 -11.14
N ALA A 188 -13.53 15.52 -9.89
CA ALA A 188 -12.67 15.32 -8.72
C ALA A 188 -13.11 14.00 -8.08
N TRP A 189 -12.15 13.17 -7.71
CA TRP A 189 -12.45 11.92 -7.03
C TRP A 189 -12.78 12.22 -5.56
N ILE A 190 -13.76 11.51 -5.02
CA ILE A 190 -14.23 11.71 -3.64
C ILE A 190 -13.91 10.47 -2.83
N GLU A 191 -13.25 10.65 -1.69
CA GLU A 191 -13.08 9.59 -0.71
C GLU A 191 -14.39 9.35 0.03
N GLU A 192 -14.92 8.14 -0.12
CA GLU A 192 -16.18 7.74 0.52
C GLU A 192 -15.93 7.14 1.91
N THR A 193 -14.97 6.22 2.00
CA THR A 193 -14.66 5.52 3.25
C THR A 193 -13.22 5.03 3.28
N VAL A 194 -12.68 4.94 4.49
CA VAL A 194 -11.48 4.17 4.80
C VAL A 194 -11.89 3.07 5.78
N TRP A 195 -11.66 1.82 5.40
CA TRP A 195 -11.95 0.66 6.24
C TRP A 195 -10.67 -0.10 6.54
N SER A 196 -10.56 -0.70 7.73
CA SER A 196 -9.43 -1.53 8.14
C SER A 196 -9.92 -2.87 8.70
N PRO A 197 -9.20 -3.98 8.47
CA PRO A 197 -9.55 -5.31 9.00
C PRO A 197 -9.36 -5.45 10.52
N GLY A 198 -9.00 -4.39 11.22
CA GLY A 198 -8.68 -4.34 12.64
C GLY A 198 -7.25 -3.88 12.87
N ASP A 199 -6.94 -3.55 14.11
CA ASP A 199 -5.62 -3.05 14.47
C ASP A 199 -4.56 -4.11 14.15
N THR A 200 -3.64 -3.74 13.28
CA THR A 200 -2.39 -4.46 13.15
C THR A 200 -1.48 -3.94 14.25
N PRO A 201 -0.97 -4.78 15.14
CA PRO A 201 0.24 -4.42 15.88
C PRO A 201 1.35 -4.36 14.83
N GLY A 202 1.46 -3.28 14.11
CA GLY A 202 2.28 -3.20 12.93
C GLY A 202 3.27 -2.07 13.04
N PHE A 203 4.53 -2.44 13.00
CA PHE A 203 5.64 -1.58 12.64
C PHE A 203 5.35 -0.90 11.29
N GLY A 204 5.49 0.42 11.22
CA GLY A 204 5.34 1.15 9.95
C GLY A 204 4.58 2.47 10.04
N SER A 205 4.11 2.87 11.23
CA SER A 205 3.66 4.24 11.41
C SER A 205 4.87 5.21 11.38
N ARG A 206 4.61 6.48 11.04
CA ARG A 206 5.65 7.52 11.10
C ARG A 206 6.32 7.57 12.48
N SER A 207 5.57 7.35 13.54
CA SER A 207 6.07 7.30 14.90
C SER A 207 6.99 6.10 15.13
N ASP A 208 6.63 4.92 14.62
CA ASP A 208 7.43 3.71 14.77
C ASP A 208 8.76 3.83 14.03
N LEU A 209 8.74 4.34 12.80
CA LEU A 209 9.95 4.56 12.01
C LEU A 209 10.88 5.60 12.65
N ARG A 210 10.33 6.67 13.26
CA ARG A 210 11.14 7.65 14.01
C ARG A 210 11.75 7.08 15.27
N LEU A 211 11.00 6.26 16.03
CA LEU A 211 11.50 5.60 17.24
C LEU A 211 12.65 4.65 16.93
N VAL A 212 12.53 3.91 15.83
CA VAL A 212 13.58 3.00 15.37
C VAL A 212 14.81 3.78 14.90
N GLY A 213 14.61 4.85 14.11
CA GLY A 213 15.71 5.73 13.65
C GLY A 213 16.44 6.45 14.79
N ALA A 214 15.80 6.66 15.93
CA ALA A 214 16.40 7.24 17.13
C ALA A 214 17.16 6.21 18.01
N GLY A 215 17.32 4.96 17.57
CA GLY A 215 18.01 3.91 18.34
C GLY A 215 17.19 3.37 19.51
N ALA A 216 15.90 3.60 19.55
CA ALA A 216 15.00 2.99 20.53
C ALA A 216 14.89 1.47 20.28
N ARG A 217 14.87 0.70 21.35
CA ARG A 217 14.75 -0.77 21.31
C ARG A 217 13.53 -1.19 20.47
N PRO A 218 13.65 -2.22 19.61
CA PRO A 218 12.50 -2.74 18.89
C PRO A 218 11.40 -3.15 19.88
N LEU A 219 10.14 -2.86 19.49
CA LEU A 219 8.98 -3.31 20.25
C LEU A 219 9.01 -4.84 20.37
N PRO A 220 8.64 -5.41 21.52
CA PRO A 220 8.60 -6.86 21.69
C PRO A 220 7.64 -7.50 20.67
N PRO A 221 7.90 -8.73 20.22
CA PRO A 221 6.96 -9.44 19.38
C PRO A 221 5.61 -9.56 20.08
N ALA A 222 4.54 -9.39 19.33
CA ALA A 222 3.19 -9.55 19.85
C ALA A 222 3.08 -10.97 20.45
N THR A 223 2.80 -11.03 21.76
CA THR A 223 2.51 -12.29 22.43
C THR A 223 1.25 -12.90 21.86
N ALA A 224 1.35 -14.19 21.53
CA ALA A 224 0.30 -15.05 20.97
C ALA A 224 -0.98 -15.06 21.84
#